data_cf30ef43bd240a682620584c88e11076
#
_entry.id   cf30ef43bd240a682620584c88e11076
#
_cell.length_a   1.000
_cell.length_b   1.000
_cell.length_c   1.000
_cell.angle_alpha   90.00
_cell.angle_beta   90.00
_cell.angle_gamma   90.00
#
_symmetry.space_group_name_H-M   'P 1'
#
loop_
_entity.id
_entity.type
_entity.pdbx_description
1 polymer ?
#
loop_
_entity_poly.entity_id
_entity_poly.type
_entity_poly.pdbx_seq_one_letter_code
_entity_poly.pdbx_strand_id
1 'polypeptide(L)'
;MNPFFLIVGSGPAGIGMGILLKQLGIENFGILERDRIGSSFMQWPKEMRFITPSFTGQGFGALDLNAISPTTSPAYTLRKERLSGEDYALYLDLLAEHYDLPVYEEVNVTKVVKRNDRFLLKTNDGDYEADAVIWATGEFQFPNARPFPGAEHALHNRYVDSWSKFEKGHYVVIGGYESGIDAAVNLVAYGNEVTVISAKELNGKKEADPSLSLAPYTWERLRTAERTKRLTIIEKTKVEKIEKEKNGYTLFLSNGEQIMTQTKPILATGFRSGAEQIRSLFEWGENGKPKLTVHDESTITPNLFLIGPSVAHDQAIFCFIYKFRQRFAVVAKQLVDRFGLPHDEAVFTHYANNQMYLTDLSCCEVKCEC
;
A
#
# COMPACT_ATOMS: atom_id res chain seq x y z
N MET A 1 19.56 -22.96 19.33
CA MET A 1 19.41 -22.87 17.85
C MET A 1 19.23 -21.40 17.49
N ASN A 2 19.88 -20.93 16.44
CA ASN A 2 19.66 -19.55 15.99
C ASN A 2 18.42 -19.54 15.08
N PRO A 3 17.30 -18.91 15.47
CA PRO A 3 16.05 -18.95 14.68
C PRO A 3 16.25 -18.26 13.33
N PHE A 4 15.57 -18.75 12.30
CA PHE A 4 15.59 -18.20 10.96
C PHE A 4 14.25 -17.52 10.63
N PHE A 5 14.28 -16.28 10.16
CA PHE A 5 13.10 -15.51 9.82
C PHE A 5 12.99 -15.31 8.30
N LEU A 6 11.78 -15.36 7.78
CA LEU A 6 11.51 -15.03 6.39
C LEU A 6 10.53 -13.85 6.29
N ILE A 7 10.96 -12.83 5.58
CA ILE A 7 10.12 -11.70 5.16
C ILE A 7 9.66 -11.99 3.73
N VAL A 8 8.37 -11.85 3.45
CA VAL A 8 7.81 -12.08 2.12
C VAL A 8 7.35 -10.76 1.53
N GLY A 9 8.04 -10.31 0.49
CA GLY A 9 7.88 -9.03 -0.18
C GLY A 9 8.96 -8.02 0.16
N SER A 10 9.55 -7.38 -0.86
CA SER A 10 10.61 -6.37 -0.78
C SER A 10 10.12 -4.95 -1.10
N GLY A 11 8.88 -4.65 -0.77
CA GLY A 11 8.36 -3.30 -0.73
C GLY A 11 8.85 -2.53 0.51
N PRO A 12 8.34 -1.31 0.77
CA PRO A 12 8.78 -0.47 1.90
C PRO A 12 8.64 -1.16 3.26
N ALA A 13 7.64 -2.03 3.43
CA ALA A 13 7.47 -2.78 4.66
C ALA A 13 8.56 -3.84 4.84
N GLY A 14 8.84 -4.64 3.82
CA GLY A 14 9.85 -5.71 3.90
C GLY A 14 11.27 -5.16 4.00
N ILE A 15 11.63 -4.15 3.20
CA ILE A 15 12.95 -3.50 3.27
C ILE A 15 13.12 -2.79 4.62
N GLY A 16 12.10 -2.03 5.09
CA GLY A 16 12.17 -1.37 6.39
C GLY A 16 12.34 -2.34 7.56
N MET A 17 11.65 -3.47 7.52
CA MET A 17 11.80 -4.54 8.52
C MET A 17 13.20 -5.18 8.46
N GLY A 18 13.72 -5.46 7.25
CA GLY A 18 15.06 -5.99 7.06
C GLY A 18 16.14 -5.06 7.59
N ILE A 19 16.03 -3.74 7.36
CA ILE A 19 16.93 -2.73 7.92
C ILE A 19 16.93 -2.80 9.45
N LEU A 20 15.75 -2.82 10.07
CA LEU A 20 15.63 -2.89 11.51
C LEU A 20 16.26 -4.16 12.09
N LEU A 21 16.05 -5.33 11.47
CA LEU A 21 16.68 -6.58 11.90
C LEU A 21 18.21 -6.50 11.83
N LYS A 22 18.76 -5.95 10.75
CA LYS A 22 20.21 -5.71 10.63
C LYS A 22 20.74 -4.78 11.72
N GLN A 23 20.05 -3.68 11.99
CA GLN A 23 20.43 -2.73 13.05
C GLN A 23 20.39 -3.36 14.45
N LEU A 24 19.50 -4.32 14.68
CA LEU A 24 19.44 -5.12 15.93
C LEU A 24 20.51 -6.20 16.01
N GLY A 25 21.34 -6.38 14.97
CA GLY A 25 22.35 -7.44 14.92
C GLY A 25 21.79 -8.82 14.58
N ILE A 26 20.58 -8.89 14.03
CA ILE A 26 19.95 -10.14 13.62
C ILE A 26 20.31 -10.39 12.16
N GLU A 27 21.18 -11.37 11.93
CA GLU A 27 21.68 -11.71 10.59
C GLU A 27 20.96 -12.92 9.96
N ASN A 28 20.28 -13.75 10.78
CA ASN A 28 19.68 -14.98 10.33
C ASN A 28 18.24 -14.78 9.82
N PHE A 29 18.10 -14.05 8.70
CA PHE A 29 16.84 -13.86 8.01
C PHE A 29 17.04 -13.78 6.48
N GLY A 30 15.95 -13.87 5.73
CA GLY A 30 15.91 -13.65 4.28
C GLY A 30 14.66 -12.89 3.86
N ILE A 31 14.74 -12.17 2.75
CA ILE A 31 13.60 -11.46 2.13
C ILE A 31 13.32 -12.12 0.79
N LEU A 32 12.14 -12.72 0.64
CA LEU A 32 11.72 -13.36 -0.62
C LEU A 32 10.86 -12.38 -1.41
N GLU A 33 11.29 -12.06 -2.62
CA GLU A 33 10.58 -11.16 -3.52
C GLU A 33 10.22 -11.87 -4.82
N ARG A 34 8.95 -11.76 -5.22
CA ARG A 34 8.45 -12.43 -6.42
C ARG A 34 9.03 -11.90 -7.72
N ASP A 35 9.36 -10.61 -7.78
CA ASP A 35 9.85 -9.90 -8.96
C ASP A 35 11.17 -9.21 -8.60
N ARG A 36 11.15 -7.91 -8.33
CA ARG A 36 12.31 -7.08 -7.96
C ARG A 36 11.97 -6.18 -6.79
N ILE A 37 12.99 -5.69 -6.11
CA ILE A 37 12.85 -4.69 -5.06
C ILE A 37 12.00 -3.52 -5.56
N GLY A 38 10.93 -3.20 -4.81
CA GLY A 38 10.07 -2.08 -5.15
C GLY A 38 9.21 -2.25 -6.41
N SER A 39 9.09 -3.47 -6.98
CA SER A 39 8.38 -3.74 -8.24
C SER A 39 6.95 -3.19 -8.30
N SER A 40 6.23 -3.14 -7.19
CA SER A 40 4.90 -2.54 -7.13
C SER A 40 4.90 -1.06 -7.53
N PHE A 41 5.95 -0.33 -7.19
CA PHE A 41 6.11 1.09 -7.55
C PHE A 41 6.53 1.26 -9.00
N MET A 42 7.38 0.38 -9.53
CA MET A 42 7.76 0.37 -10.94
C MET A 42 6.57 0.17 -11.89
N GLN A 43 5.47 -0.38 -11.38
CA GLN A 43 4.25 -0.64 -12.13
C GLN A 43 3.19 0.49 -11.98
N TRP A 44 3.54 1.61 -11.34
CA TRP A 44 2.68 2.79 -11.29
C TRP A 44 2.61 3.47 -12.66
N PRO A 45 1.48 4.11 -12.99
CA PRO A 45 1.44 5.02 -14.13
C PRO A 45 2.55 6.07 -14.03
N LYS A 46 3.18 6.39 -15.16
CA LYS A 46 4.33 7.33 -15.21
C LYS A 46 4.03 8.70 -14.62
N GLU A 47 2.78 9.14 -14.68
CA GLU A 47 2.31 10.40 -14.14
C GLU A 47 2.00 10.36 -12.65
N MET A 48 1.81 9.18 -12.07
CA MET A 48 1.49 9.03 -10.65
C MET A 48 2.62 9.54 -9.77
N ARG A 49 2.26 10.23 -8.72
CA ARG A 49 3.19 10.77 -7.71
C ARG A 49 2.67 10.44 -6.32
N PHE A 50 3.60 10.35 -5.38
CA PHE A 50 3.24 10.24 -3.96
C PHE A 50 2.37 11.41 -3.53
N ILE A 51 1.26 11.10 -2.88
CA ILE A 51 0.35 12.10 -2.30
C ILE A 51 0.93 12.70 -1.01
N THR A 52 1.77 11.94 -0.30
CA THR A 52 2.58 12.42 0.82
C THR A 52 3.87 13.07 0.29
N PRO A 53 4.20 14.30 0.73
CA PRO A 53 5.46 14.92 0.34
C PRO A 53 6.63 14.26 1.05
N SER A 54 7.76 14.18 0.36
CA SER A 54 9.06 13.89 0.95
C SER A 54 9.79 15.20 1.23
N PHE A 55 10.37 15.33 2.42
CA PHE A 55 11.12 16.52 2.81
C PHE A 55 12.18 16.18 3.85
N THR A 56 13.28 16.91 3.82
CA THR A 56 14.41 16.75 4.76
C THR A 56 14.11 17.45 6.08
N GLY A 57 13.05 17.01 6.78
CA GLY A 57 12.53 17.66 7.97
C GLY A 57 13.31 17.36 9.27
N GLN A 58 14.36 16.54 9.22
CA GLN A 58 15.12 16.10 10.40
C GLN A 58 15.67 17.27 11.23
N GLY A 59 15.98 18.39 10.62
CA GLY A 59 16.41 19.61 11.32
C GLY A 59 15.31 20.21 12.23
N PHE A 60 14.07 19.81 12.07
CA PHE A 60 12.90 20.21 12.85
C PHE A 60 12.34 19.07 13.71
N GLY A 61 13.08 17.96 13.87
CA GLY A 61 12.62 16.79 14.60
C GLY A 61 11.52 15.97 13.90
N ALA A 62 11.28 16.21 12.61
CA ALA A 62 10.30 15.47 11.82
C ALA A 62 10.99 14.56 10.80
N LEU A 63 10.61 13.29 10.76
CA LEU A 63 11.08 12.39 9.71
C LEU A 63 10.36 12.67 8.39
N ASP A 64 11.09 12.42 7.29
CA ASP A 64 10.48 12.31 5.97
C ASP A 64 9.31 11.30 5.99
N LEU A 65 8.14 11.70 5.52
CA LEU A 65 6.93 10.89 5.59
C LEU A 65 7.05 9.57 4.80
N ASN A 66 7.93 9.53 3.81
CA ASN A 66 8.14 8.34 2.98
C ASN A 66 9.43 7.57 3.34
N ALA A 67 10.16 7.99 4.38
CA ALA A 67 11.28 7.24 4.92
C ALA A 67 10.81 5.97 5.63
N ILE A 68 11.57 4.88 5.53
CA ILE A 68 11.28 3.57 6.14
C ILE A 68 12.23 3.21 7.28
N SER A 69 13.22 4.05 7.55
CA SER A 69 14.15 3.95 8.68
C SER A 69 14.46 5.35 9.22
N PRO A 70 14.73 5.53 10.52
CA PRO A 70 15.03 6.83 11.12
C PRO A 70 16.21 7.57 10.51
N THR A 71 17.15 6.83 9.93
CA THR A 71 18.42 7.36 9.40
C THR A 71 18.36 7.67 7.89
N THR A 72 17.19 7.53 7.25
CA THR A 72 17.05 7.66 5.80
C THR A 72 16.01 8.72 5.42
N SER A 73 16.14 9.27 4.22
CA SER A 73 15.16 10.20 3.64
C SER A 73 15.21 10.12 2.12
N PRO A 74 14.13 9.73 1.45
CA PRO A 74 14.08 9.77 -0.01
C PRO A 74 14.21 11.19 -0.56
N ALA A 75 13.73 12.24 0.15
CA ALA A 75 13.95 13.63 -0.26
C ALA A 75 15.41 14.01 -0.27
N TYR A 76 16.18 13.58 0.74
CA TYR A 76 17.62 13.83 0.79
C TYR A 76 18.36 13.07 -0.31
N THR A 77 18.04 11.78 -0.47
CA THR A 77 18.70 10.90 -1.44
C THR A 77 18.43 11.31 -2.88
N LEU A 78 17.18 11.62 -3.22
CA LEU A 78 16.71 11.84 -4.59
C LEU A 78 16.48 13.31 -4.93
N ARG A 79 16.53 14.21 -3.96
CA ARG A 79 16.28 15.65 -4.08
C ARG A 79 14.93 15.99 -4.73
N LYS A 80 13.89 15.24 -4.36
CA LYS A 80 12.52 15.39 -4.88
C LYS A 80 11.51 15.39 -3.74
N GLU A 81 10.53 16.28 -3.82
CA GLU A 81 9.40 16.33 -2.89
C GLU A 81 8.33 15.32 -3.28
N ARG A 82 7.99 15.23 -4.57
CA ARG A 82 6.95 14.35 -5.10
C ARG A 82 7.59 13.23 -5.92
N LEU A 83 7.76 12.10 -5.28
CA LEU A 83 8.40 10.93 -5.88
C LEU A 83 7.47 10.26 -6.90
N SER A 84 8.03 9.82 -8.01
CA SER A 84 7.40 8.84 -8.89
C SER A 84 7.54 7.42 -8.31
N GLY A 85 6.87 6.45 -8.91
CA GLY A 85 7.07 5.06 -8.55
C GLY A 85 8.51 4.61 -8.80
N GLU A 86 9.10 4.98 -9.95
CA GLU A 86 10.50 4.67 -10.29
C GLU A 86 11.49 5.26 -9.26
N ASP A 87 11.27 6.52 -8.84
CA ASP A 87 12.09 7.15 -7.80
C ASP A 87 12.06 6.37 -6.49
N TYR A 88 10.87 5.91 -6.09
CA TYR A 88 10.75 5.21 -4.82
C TYR A 88 11.29 3.79 -4.87
N ALA A 89 11.14 3.09 -6.00
CA ALA A 89 11.78 1.80 -6.21
C ALA A 89 13.30 1.91 -6.14
N LEU A 90 13.89 2.93 -6.79
CA LEU A 90 15.32 3.23 -6.69
C LEU A 90 15.75 3.50 -5.24
N TYR A 91 14.98 4.25 -4.47
CA TYR A 91 15.28 4.48 -3.05
C TYR A 91 15.32 3.18 -2.25
N LEU A 92 14.37 2.26 -2.48
CA LEU A 92 14.33 0.96 -1.81
C LEU A 92 15.53 0.08 -2.19
N ASP A 93 15.89 0.07 -3.46
CA ASP A 93 17.02 -0.67 -4.00
C ASP A 93 18.35 -0.19 -3.39
N LEU A 94 18.58 1.12 -3.37
CA LEU A 94 19.74 1.74 -2.73
C LEU A 94 19.83 1.42 -1.24
N LEU A 95 18.70 1.33 -0.54
CA LEU A 95 18.70 0.94 0.87
C LEU A 95 19.02 -0.54 1.05
N ALA A 96 18.48 -1.42 0.21
CA ALA A 96 18.79 -2.85 0.28
C ALA A 96 20.29 -3.10 0.06
N GLU A 97 20.90 -2.40 -0.91
CA GLU A 97 22.35 -2.44 -1.16
C GLU A 97 23.14 -1.88 0.03
N HIS A 98 22.78 -0.68 0.52
CA HIS A 98 23.50 -0.01 1.61
C HIS A 98 23.55 -0.81 2.91
N TYR A 99 22.44 -1.51 3.25
CA TYR A 99 22.35 -2.34 4.45
C TYR A 99 22.71 -3.80 4.21
N ASP A 100 23.17 -4.17 3.02
CA ASP A 100 23.51 -5.55 2.63
C ASP A 100 22.37 -6.52 3.02
N LEU A 101 21.15 -6.22 2.57
CA LEU A 101 19.98 -7.03 2.90
C LEU A 101 19.96 -8.32 2.07
N PRO A 102 19.68 -9.48 2.70
CA PRO A 102 19.58 -10.76 2.00
C PRO A 102 18.26 -10.88 1.22
N VAL A 103 18.14 -10.15 0.10
CA VAL A 103 16.97 -10.18 -0.78
C VAL A 103 17.16 -11.22 -1.87
N TYR A 104 16.21 -12.15 -1.98
CA TYR A 104 16.12 -13.15 -3.03
C TYR A 104 15.03 -12.74 -4.00
N GLU A 105 15.41 -12.14 -5.12
CA GLU A 105 14.51 -11.74 -6.19
C GLU A 105 14.07 -12.92 -7.05
N GLU A 106 12.95 -12.76 -7.77
CA GLU A 106 12.32 -13.78 -8.62
C GLU A 106 11.88 -15.05 -7.86
N VAL A 107 11.78 -14.97 -6.52
CA VAL A 107 11.31 -16.05 -5.64
C VAL A 107 9.85 -15.81 -5.25
N ASN A 108 8.95 -16.48 -5.94
CA ASN A 108 7.50 -16.35 -5.72
C ASN A 108 6.99 -17.39 -4.71
N VAL A 109 6.56 -16.93 -3.54
CA VAL A 109 5.90 -17.76 -2.53
C VAL A 109 4.48 -18.09 -2.98
N THR A 110 4.21 -19.36 -3.25
CA THR A 110 2.91 -19.84 -3.73
C THR A 110 2.04 -20.43 -2.63
N LYS A 111 2.65 -20.93 -1.56
CA LYS A 111 1.96 -21.53 -0.42
C LYS A 111 2.79 -21.43 0.85
N VAL A 112 2.12 -21.17 1.97
CA VAL A 112 2.71 -21.23 3.32
C VAL A 112 1.96 -22.27 4.12
N VAL A 113 2.71 -23.15 4.79
CA VAL A 113 2.17 -24.21 5.65
C VAL A 113 2.87 -24.15 7.00
N LYS A 114 2.09 -24.07 8.08
CA LYS A 114 2.60 -24.25 9.44
C LYS A 114 2.72 -25.75 9.73
N ARG A 115 3.92 -26.20 10.09
CA ARG A 115 4.21 -27.58 10.51
C ARG A 115 4.86 -27.54 11.89
N ASN A 116 4.15 -28.03 12.89
CA ASN A 116 4.57 -27.91 14.29
C ASN A 116 4.92 -26.43 14.59
N ASP A 117 6.15 -26.13 15.01
CA ASP A 117 6.62 -24.80 15.37
C ASP A 117 7.28 -24.04 14.21
N ARG A 118 7.41 -24.64 13.04
CA ARG A 118 8.08 -24.04 11.87
C ARG A 118 7.13 -23.83 10.70
N PHE A 119 7.50 -22.94 9.79
CA PHE A 119 6.82 -22.70 8.53
C PHE A 119 7.58 -23.37 7.38
N LEU A 120 6.83 -23.92 6.43
CA LEU A 120 7.29 -24.33 5.13
C LEU A 120 6.68 -23.41 4.07
N LEU A 121 7.52 -22.66 3.36
CA LEU A 121 7.14 -21.80 2.26
C LEU A 121 7.50 -22.51 0.95
N LYS A 122 6.49 -22.77 0.13
CA LYS A 122 6.69 -23.33 -1.21
C LYS A 122 6.86 -22.21 -2.21
N THR A 123 7.90 -22.28 -3.01
CA THR A 123 8.21 -21.28 -4.02
C THR A 123 8.49 -21.93 -5.38
N ASN A 124 8.67 -21.09 -6.40
CA ASN A 124 9.14 -21.53 -7.72
C ASN A 124 10.64 -21.92 -7.73
N ASP A 125 11.39 -21.55 -6.69
CA ASP A 125 12.83 -21.78 -6.53
C ASP A 125 13.14 -22.88 -5.48
N GLY A 126 12.14 -23.64 -5.04
CA GLY A 126 12.27 -24.67 -4.01
C GLY A 126 11.51 -24.32 -2.73
N ASP A 127 11.74 -25.09 -1.70
CA ASP A 127 11.07 -24.97 -0.41
C ASP A 127 11.98 -24.26 0.60
N TYR A 128 11.44 -23.27 1.31
CA TYR A 128 12.13 -22.58 2.38
C TYR A 128 11.47 -22.89 3.73
N GLU A 129 12.28 -23.01 4.78
CA GLU A 129 11.79 -23.21 6.15
C GLU A 129 12.12 -22.01 7.03
N ALA A 130 11.20 -21.63 7.93
CA ALA A 130 11.41 -20.53 8.87
C ALA A 130 10.77 -20.81 10.23
N ASP A 131 11.32 -20.20 11.29
CA ASP A 131 10.77 -20.23 12.63
C ASP A 131 9.70 -19.14 12.82
N ALA A 132 9.82 -18.01 12.07
CA ALA A 132 8.79 -17.01 11.95
C ALA A 132 8.70 -16.47 10.52
N VAL A 133 7.50 -16.04 10.13
CA VAL A 133 7.21 -15.42 8.83
C VAL A 133 6.63 -14.03 9.03
N ILE A 134 7.19 -13.06 8.32
CA ILE A 134 6.73 -11.67 8.28
C ILE A 134 6.15 -11.41 6.89
N TRP A 135 4.82 -11.31 6.80
CA TRP A 135 4.11 -11.14 5.54
C TRP A 135 4.02 -9.66 5.17
N ALA A 136 4.75 -9.26 4.13
CA ALA A 136 4.94 -7.86 3.70
C ALA A 136 4.52 -7.62 2.23
N THR A 137 3.62 -8.45 1.68
CA THR A 137 3.28 -8.46 0.25
C THR A 137 2.45 -7.28 -0.22
N GLY A 138 2.05 -6.38 0.70
CA GLY A 138 1.29 -5.17 0.36
C GLY A 138 -0.10 -5.44 -0.21
N GLU A 139 -0.58 -4.56 -1.09
CA GLU A 139 -1.92 -4.65 -1.68
C GLU A 139 -1.97 -4.29 -3.18
N PHE A 140 -1.04 -3.47 -3.68
CA PHE A 140 -1.08 -2.97 -5.07
C PHE A 140 -1.15 -4.07 -6.14
N GLN A 141 -0.62 -5.25 -5.85
CA GLN A 141 -0.65 -6.40 -6.75
C GLN A 141 -1.99 -7.14 -6.77
N PHE A 142 -2.93 -6.75 -5.90
CA PHE A 142 -4.22 -7.40 -5.72
C PHE A 142 -5.38 -6.44 -6.01
N PRO A 143 -5.54 -5.97 -7.26
CA PRO A 143 -6.58 -5.02 -7.63
C PRO A 143 -7.97 -5.63 -7.40
N ASN A 144 -8.91 -4.82 -6.91
CA ASN A 144 -10.32 -5.18 -6.89
C ASN A 144 -10.93 -4.98 -8.29
N ALA A 145 -10.59 -5.90 -9.20
CA ALA A 145 -10.93 -5.78 -10.62
C ALA A 145 -12.33 -6.32 -10.99
N ARG A 146 -13.08 -6.89 -10.04
CA ARG A 146 -14.42 -7.44 -10.27
C ARG A 146 -15.40 -7.04 -9.17
N PRO A 147 -15.61 -5.74 -8.90
CA PRO A 147 -16.46 -5.26 -7.82
C PRO A 147 -17.97 -5.41 -8.11
N PHE A 148 -18.37 -5.57 -9.38
CA PHE A 148 -19.77 -5.69 -9.82
C PHE A 148 -19.82 -6.42 -11.18
N PRO A 149 -21.00 -6.87 -11.65
CA PRO A 149 -21.18 -7.54 -12.93
C PRO A 149 -20.74 -6.70 -14.11
N GLY A 150 -19.99 -7.29 -15.07
CA GLY A 150 -19.46 -6.60 -16.24
C GLY A 150 -18.20 -5.78 -16.01
N ALA A 151 -17.66 -5.75 -14.78
CA ALA A 151 -16.41 -5.04 -14.47
C ALA A 151 -15.20 -5.55 -15.27
N GLU A 152 -15.24 -6.78 -15.77
CA GLU A 152 -14.21 -7.33 -16.70
C GLU A 152 -14.10 -6.58 -18.01
N HIS A 153 -15.11 -5.81 -18.38
CA HIS A 153 -15.10 -4.94 -19.58
C HIS A 153 -14.37 -3.63 -19.35
N ALA A 154 -14.00 -3.29 -18.10
CA ALA A 154 -13.25 -2.09 -17.75
C ALA A 154 -11.75 -2.39 -17.58
N LEU A 155 -10.95 -1.35 -17.47
CA LEU A 155 -9.52 -1.42 -17.21
C LEU A 155 -9.23 -0.93 -15.78
N HIS A 156 -8.69 -1.78 -14.93
CA HIS A 156 -8.26 -1.31 -13.61
C HIS A 156 -7.02 -0.40 -13.74
N ASN A 157 -6.99 0.73 -13.01
CA ASN A 157 -5.90 1.69 -13.04
C ASN A 157 -4.52 1.07 -12.74
N ARG A 158 -4.48 -0.03 -12.02
CA ARG A 158 -3.29 -0.85 -11.76
C ARG A 158 -2.55 -1.27 -13.03
N TYR A 159 -3.26 -1.44 -14.13
CA TYR A 159 -2.71 -1.92 -15.41
C TYR A 159 -2.42 -0.81 -16.41
N VAL A 160 -2.48 0.44 -15.96
CA VAL A 160 -2.14 1.61 -16.78
C VAL A 160 -0.66 1.92 -16.61
N ASP A 161 0.08 1.94 -17.71
CA ASP A 161 1.48 2.34 -17.74
C ASP A 161 1.64 3.87 -17.81
N SER A 162 0.83 4.54 -18.64
CA SER A 162 0.84 6.00 -18.77
C SER A 162 -0.49 6.50 -19.32
N TRP A 163 -1.03 7.55 -18.75
CA TRP A 163 -2.24 8.23 -19.21
C TRP A 163 -2.03 8.96 -20.54
N SER A 164 -0.80 9.29 -20.89
CA SER A 164 -0.47 9.92 -22.18
C SER A 164 -0.73 9.03 -23.40
N LYS A 165 -0.83 7.71 -23.19
CA LYS A 165 -1.07 6.72 -24.26
C LYS A 165 -2.55 6.58 -24.64
N PHE A 166 -3.43 7.24 -23.88
CA PHE A 166 -4.88 7.17 -24.13
C PHE A 166 -5.27 8.11 -25.30
N GLU A 167 -6.04 7.59 -26.24
CA GLU A 167 -6.58 8.36 -27.32
C GLU A 167 -7.54 9.45 -26.83
N LYS A 168 -7.76 10.50 -27.65
CA LYS A 168 -8.71 11.54 -27.31
C LYS A 168 -10.12 10.98 -27.26
N GLY A 169 -10.83 11.28 -26.18
CA GLY A 169 -12.19 10.78 -25.99
C GLY A 169 -12.81 11.18 -24.66
N HIS A 170 -14.00 10.63 -24.41
CA HIS A 170 -14.70 10.73 -23.14
C HIS A 170 -14.48 9.46 -22.33
N TYR A 171 -13.83 9.58 -21.17
CA TYR A 171 -13.52 8.48 -20.27
C TYR A 171 -14.41 8.50 -19.03
N VAL A 172 -14.88 7.34 -18.61
CA VAL A 172 -15.61 7.14 -17.36
C VAL A 172 -14.69 6.46 -16.36
N VAL A 173 -14.42 7.14 -15.23
CA VAL A 173 -13.60 6.63 -14.12
C VAL A 173 -14.54 6.22 -12.98
N ILE A 174 -14.44 4.98 -12.53
CA ILE A 174 -15.28 4.39 -11.49
C ILE A 174 -14.49 4.33 -10.19
N GLY A 175 -14.82 5.20 -9.26
CA GLY A 175 -14.15 5.43 -7.99
C GLY A 175 -13.64 6.86 -7.87
N GLY A 176 -14.10 7.58 -6.83
CA GLY A 176 -13.82 9.00 -6.60
C GLY A 176 -12.85 9.23 -5.44
N TYR A 177 -11.88 8.33 -5.22
CA TYR A 177 -10.85 8.52 -4.21
C TYR A 177 -9.47 8.75 -4.87
N GLU A 178 -8.37 8.70 -4.14
CA GLU A 178 -7.03 9.07 -4.59
C GLU A 178 -6.69 8.56 -6.00
N SER A 179 -6.81 7.25 -6.24
CA SER A 179 -6.48 6.65 -7.54
C SER A 179 -7.42 7.08 -8.68
N GLY A 180 -8.69 7.29 -8.36
CA GLY A 180 -9.67 7.72 -9.38
C GLY A 180 -9.51 9.19 -9.74
N ILE A 181 -9.27 10.04 -8.78
CA ILE A 181 -8.99 11.45 -9.03
C ILE A 181 -7.63 11.61 -9.72
N ASP A 182 -6.60 10.83 -9.33
CA ASP A 182 -5.32 10.84 -10.05
C ASP A 182 -5.50 10.47 -11.53
N ALA A 183 -6.24 9.42 -11.83
CA ALA A 183 -6.57 9.03 -13.22
C ALA A 183 -7.29 10.15 -13.96
N ALA A 184 -8.33 10.73 -13.33
CA ALA A 184 -9.16 11.75 -13.95
C ALA A 184 -8.37 13.04 -14.27
N VAL A 185 -7.59 13.53 -13.33
CA VAL A 185 -6.82 14.77 -13.53
C VAL A 185 -5.73 14.61 -14.60
N ASN A 186 -5.11 13.44 -14.68
CA ASN A 186 -4.12 13.14 -15.71
C ASN A 186 -4.78 13.03 -17.10
N LEU A 187 -5.92 12.34 -17.23
CA LEU A 187 -6.66 12.27 -18.49
C LEU A 187 -7.11 13.66 -18.96
N VAL A 188 -7.62 14.49 -18.05
CA VAL A 188 -7.98 15.88 -18.34
C VAL A 188 -6.78 16.69 -18.80
N ALA A 189 -5.63 16.54 -18.13
CA ALA A 189 -4.39 17.23 -18.51
C ALA A 189 -3.95 16.86 -19.93
N TYR A 190 -4.18 15.62 -20.34
CA TYR A 190 -3.98 15.18 -21.73
C TYR A 190 -5.14 15.55 -22.67
N GLY A 191 -6.09 16.39 -22.23
CA GLY A 191 -7.13 16.99 -23.05
C GLY A 191 -8.33 16.08 -23.34
N ASN A 192 -8.57 15.07 -22.50
CA ASN A 192 -9.75 14.22 -22.57
C ASN A 192 -10.92 14.83 -21.77
N GLU A 193 -12.14 14.42 -22.11
CA GLU A 193 -13.30 14.62 -21.25
C GLU A 193 -13.42 13.45 -20.29
N VAL A 194 -13.73 13.73 -19.02
CA VAL A 194 -13.77 12.71 -17.99
C VAL A 194 -15.00 12.83 -17.13
N THR A 195 -15.70 11.73 -16.92
CA THR A 195 -16.75 11.60 -15.91
C THR A 195 -16.26 10.67 -14.78
N VAL A 196 -16.17 11.17 -13.54
CA VAL A 196 -15.89 10.37 -12.37
C VAL A 196 -17.19 9.99 -11.68
N ILE A 197 -17.36 8.69 -11.38
CA ILE A 197 -18.50 8.18 -10.61
C ILE A 197 -17.99 7.82 -9.21
N SER A 198 -18.46 8.53 -8.20
CA SER A 198 -18.08 8.34 -6.79
C SER A 198 -19.25 7.83 -5.96
N ALA A 199 -19.03 6.72 -5.25
CA ALA A 199 -20.01 6.20 -4.29
C ALA A 199 -20.19 7.11 -3.05
N LYS A 200 -19.22 7.95 -2.78
CA LYS A 200 -19.22 8.92 -1.67
C LYS A 200 -19.22 10.34 -2.21
N GLU A 201 -19.60 11.27 -1.34
CA GLU A 201 -19.41 12.69 -1.59
C GLU A 201 -17.92 13.04 -1.49
N LEU A 202 -17.41 13.82 -2.44
CA LEU A 202 -16.08 14.42 -2.38
C LEU A 202 -16.19 15.72 -1.58
N ASN A 203 -16.48 15.58 -0.30
CA ASN A 203 -16.51 16.72 0.58
C ASN A 203 -15.07 17.04 1.02
N GLY A 204 -14.69 18.31 0.97
CA GLY A 204 -13.40 18.78 1.47
C GLY A 204 -13.30 18.76 3.01
N LYS A 205 -14.17 18.00 3.70
CA LYS A 205 -14.08 17.83 5.15
C LYS A 205 -12.81 17.07 5.47
N LYS A 206 -12.03 17.64 6.36
CA LYS A 206 -10.86 16.96 6.92
C LYS A 206 -11.37 15.97 7.97
N GLU A 207 -11.17 14.68 7.68
CA GLU A 207 -11.32 13.66 8.71
C GLU A 207 -10.08 13.69 9.61
N ALA A 208 -10.23 13.29 10.87
CA ALA A 208 -9.10 13.20 11.79
C ALA A 208 -8.01 12.24 11.28
N ASP A 209 -8.42 11.13 10.67
CA ASP A 209 -7.49 10.22 9.97
C ASP A 209 -7.33 10.64 8.51
N PRO A 210 -6.11 11.05 8.08
CA PRO A 210 -5.83 11.41 6.70
C PRO A 210 -6.06 10.26 5.70
N SER A 211 -6.17 9.01 6.17
CA SER A 211 -6.54 7.86 5.33
C SER A 211 -8.00 7.90 4.85
N LEU A 212 -8.83 8.78 5.41
CA LEU A 212 -10.26 8.88 5.10
C LEU A 212 -10.60 10.13 4.27
N SER A 213 -9.63 10.97 3.95
CA SER A 213 -9.78 12.19 3.17
C SER A 213 -8.87 12.19 1.95
N LEU A 214 -9.25 12.91 0.90
CA LEU A 214 -8.33 13.19 -0.20
C LEU A 214 -7.18 14.08 0.28
N ALA A 215 -5.96 13.74 -0.15
CA ALA A 215 -4.78 14.51 0.17
C ALA A 215 -4.86 15.95 -0.38
N PRO A 216 -4.27 16.95 0.32
CA PRO A 216 -4.24 18.34 -0.18
C PRO A 216 -3.69 18.45 -1.60
N TYR A 217 -2.67 17.68 -1.95
CA TYR A 217 -2.11 17.59 -3.29
C TYR A 217 -3.13 17.13 -4.34
N THR A 218 -3.94 16.14 -4.01
CA THR A 218 -4.99 15.63 -4.88
C THR A 218 -6.10 16.68 -5.07
N TRP A 219 -6.47 17.38 -4.01
CA TRP A 219 -7.43 18.48 -4.07
C TRP A 219 -6.97 19.64 -4.95
N GLU A 220 -5.71 20.03 -4.88
CA GLU A 220 -5.14 21.07 -5.73
C GLU A 220 -5.24 20.73 -7.22
N ARG A 221 -4.85 19.50 -7.57
CA ARG A 221 -4.93 19.00 -8.93
C ARG A 221 -6.37 18.89 -9.44
N LEU A 222 -7.27 18.41 -8.56
CA LEU A 222 -8.71 18.31 -8.87
C LEU A 222 -9.30 19.69 -9.21
N ARG A 223 -9.08 20.68 -8.36
CA ARG A 223 -9.54 22.06 -8.61
C ARG A 223 -8.98 22.64 -9.92
N THR A 224 -7.77 22.29 -10.28
CA THR A 224 -7.15 22.70 -11.55
C THR A 224 -7.86 22.03 -12.73
N ALA A 225 -8.17 20.74 -12.63
CA ALA A 225 -8.90 20.01 -13.66
C ALA A 225 -10.33 20.51 -13.83
N GLU A 226 -11.05 20.84 -12.76
CA GLU A 226 -12.40 21.39 -12.79
C GLU A 226 -12.50 22.73 -13.59
N ARG A 227 -11.48 23.59 -13.48
CA ARG A 227 -11.42 24.85 -14.23
C ARG A 227 -11.40 24.65 -15.75
N THR A 228 -11.00 23.49 -16.24
CA THR A 228 -10.98 23.16 -17.68
C THR A 228 -12.37 22.91 -18.24
N LYS A 229 -13.37 22.67 -17.40
CA LYS A 229 -14.73 22.24 -17.75
C LYS A 229 -14.80 20.92 -18.52
N ARG A 230 -13.73 20.13 -18.45
CA ARG A 230 -13.63 18.77 -19.05
C ARG A 230 -13.86 17.66 -18.03
N LEU A 231 -14.06 18.01 -16.76
CA LEU A 231 -14.29 17.07 -15.68
C LEU A 231 -15.73 17.22 -15.16
N THR A 232 -16.43 16.09 -15.12
CA THR A 232 -17.73 15.94 -14.46
C THR A 232 -17.60 14.94 -13.33
N ILE A 233 -18.18 15.21 -12.16
CA ILE A 233 -18.18 14.29 -11.02
C ILE A 233 -19.64 13.98 -10.64
N ILE A 234 -19.97 12.70 -10.60
CA ILE A 234 -21.27 12.20 -10.15
C ILE A 234 -21.04 11.54 -8.79
N GLU A 235 -21.52 12.20 -7.76
CA GLU A 235 -21.33 11.79 -6.37
C GLU A 235 -22.50 10.92 -5.85
N LYS A 236 -22.27 10.22 -4.72
CA LYS A 236 -23.29 9.41 -4.03
C LYS A 236 -23.94 8.35 -4.95
N THR A 237 -23.21 7.95 -5.97
CA THR A 237 -23.70 7.06 -7.03
C THR A 237 -22.71 5.92 -7.26
N LYS A 238 -23.24 4.69 -7.35
CA LYS A 238 -22.44 3.49 -7.64
C LYS A 238 -22.73 3.01 -9.06
N VAL A 239 -21.72 2.40 -9.69
CA VAL A 239 -21.93 1.58 -10.87
C VAL A 239 -22.37 0.19 -10.41
N GLU A 240 -23.51 -0.28 -10.91
CA GLU A 240 -24.06 -1.59 -10.56
C GLU A 240 -23.71 -2.64 -11.62
N LYS A 241 -23.56 -2.23 -12.87
CA LYS A 241 -23.28 -3.13 -14.00
C LYS A 241 -22.63 -2.36 -15.14
N ILE A 242 -21.81 -3.08 -15.92
CA ILE A 242 -21.35 -2.63 -17.26
C ILE A 242 -21.80 -3.64 -18.29
N GLU A 243 -22.37 -3.16 -19.38
CA GLU A 243 -22.61 -3.94 -20.58
C GLU A 243 -21.68 -3.46 -21.70
N LYS A 244 -21.08 -4.43 -22.40
CA LYS A 244 -20.28 -4.16 -23.58
C LYS A 244 -21.20 -4.28 -24.80
N GLU A 245 -21.23 -3.25 -25.60
CA GLU A 245 -21.99 -3.18 -26.82
C GLU A 245 -21.08 -3.24 -28.05
N LYS A 246 -21.69 -3.24 -29.26
CA LYS A 246 -20.93 -3.28 -30.52
C LYS A 246 -19.95 -2.11 -30.67
N ASN A 247 -20.34 -0.90 -30.19
CA ASN A 247 -19.58 0.32 -30.39
C ASN A 247 -19.30 1.07 -29.07
N GLY A 248 -19.18 0.37 -27.96
CA GLY A 248 -18.91 1.03 -26.70
C GLY A 248 -19.35 0.24 -25.47
N TYR A 249 -19.68 0.97 -24.43
CA TYR A 249 -20.04 0.45 -23.13
C TYR A 249 -21.20 1.25 -22.54
N THR A 250 -22.14 0.56 -21.92
CA THR A 250 -23.22 1.18 -21.13
C THR A 250 -23.02 0.83 -19.66
N LEU A 251 -22.92 1.87 -18.83
CA LEU A 251 -22.80 1.76 -17.38
C LEU A 251 -24.15 2.05 -16.75
N PHE A 252 -24.64 1.15 -15.93
CA PHE A 252 -25.90 1.27 -15.17
C PHE A 252 -25.58 1.76 -13.76
N LEU A 253 -26.26 2.81 -13.35
CA LEU A 253 -25.99 3.50 -12.10
C LEU A 253 -27.08 3.23 -11.04
N SER A 254 -26.70 3.29 -9.77
CA SER A 254 -27.61 3.04 -8.63
C SER A 254 -28.74 4.07 -8.48
N ASN A 255 -28.67 5.20 -9.16
CA ASN A 255 -29.73 6.22 -9.23
C ASN A 255 -30.70 5.99 -10.39
N GLY A 256 -30.54 4.91 -11.15
CA GLY A 256 -31.36 4.56 -12.31
C GLY A 256 -30.90 5.18 -13.64
N GLU A 257 -29.88 6.03 -13.61
CA GLU A 257 -29.32 6.61 -14.84
C GLU A 257 -28.39 5.65 -15.56
N GLN A 258 -28.12 5.94 -16.83
CA GLN A 258 -27.15 5.20 -17.65
C GLN A 258 -26.15 6.17 -18.28
N ILE A 259 -24.91 5.73 -18.37
CA ILE A 259 -23.85 6.45 -19.07
C ILE A 259 -23.32 5.58 -20.18
N MET A 260 -23.34 6.10 -21.41
CA MET A 260 -22.73 5.47 -22.56
C MET A 260 -21.37 6.09 -22.86
N THR A 261 -20.39 5.27 -23.19
CA THR A 261 -19.06 5.72 -23.62
C THR A 261 -18.51 4.78 -24.70
N GLN A 262 -17.74 5.32 -25.62
CA GLN A 262 -17.03 4.55 -26.64
C GLN A 262 -15.67 4.06 -26.11
N THR A 263 -15.11 4.72 -25.11
CA THR A 263 -13.83 4.36 -24.51
C THR A 263 -14.02 3.31 -23.42
N LYS A 264 -13.00 2.49 -23.20
CA LYS A 264 -13.00 1.49 -22.13
C LYS A 264 -13.08 2.17 -20.78
N PRO A 265 -14.08 1.86 -19.93
CA PRO A 265 -14.18 2.44 -18.59
C PRO A 265 -12.96 2.09 -17.73
N ILE A 266 -12.64 2.96 -16.77
CA ILE A 266 -11.48 2.80 -15.89
C ILE A 266 -11.97 2.50 -14.46
N LEU A 267 -11.49 1.39 -13.89
CA LEU A 267 -11.73 1.04 -12.50
C LEU A 267 -10.65 1.63 -11.60
N ALA A 268 -11.06 2.40 -10.62
CA ALA A 268 -10.26 2.85 -9.49
C ALA A 268 -10.92 2.39 -8.18
N THR A 269 -11.20 1.09 -8.13
CA THR A 269 -12.04 0.42 -7.11
C THR A 269 -11.23 -0.17 -5.96
N GLY A 270 -9.94 0.26 -5.84
CA GLY A 270 -9.05 -0.10 -4.75
C GLY A 270 -8.43 -1.48 -4.93
N PHE A 271 -7.86 -1.95 -3.83
CA PHE A 271 -7.04 -3.15 -3.78
C PHE A 271 -7.48 -4.03 -2.60
N ARG A 272 -7.11 -5.31 -2.67
CA ARG A 272 -7.30 -6.28 -1.59
C ARG A 272 -5.97 -6.53 -0.89
N SER A 273 -6.03 -7.03 0.34
CA SER A 273 -4.83 -7.38 1.10
C SER A 273 -4.06 -8.53 0.45
N GLY A 274 -2.73 -8.42 0.38
CA GLY A 274 -1.87 -9.53 0.01
C GLY A 274 -1.92 -10.72 0.98
N ALA A 275 -2.41 -10.52 2.20
CA ALA A 275 -2.65 -11.61 3.15
C ALA A 275 -3.75 -12.59 2.67
N GLU A 276 -4.56 -12.22 1.67
CA GLU A 276 -5.52 -13.15 1.06
C GLU A 276 -4.84 -14.37 0.40
N GLN A 277 -3.59 -14.27 0.00
CA GLN A 277 -2.82 -15.41 -0.54
C GLN A 277 -2.65 -16.55 0.48
N ILE A 278 -2.58 -16.17 1.76
CA ILE A 278 -2.45 -17.11 2.88
C ILE A 278 -3.64 -16.99 3.84
N ARG A 279 -4.82 -16.78 3.28
CA ARG A 279 -6.06 -16.47 3.99
C ARG A 279 -6.36 -17.41 5.16
N SER A 280 -6.09 -18.71 5.00
CA SER A 280 -6.34 -19.73 6.01
C SER A 280 -5.46 -19.62 7.26
N LEU A 281 -4.40 -18.82 7.21
CA LEU A 281 -3.49 -18.60 8.33
C LEU A 281 -3.84 -17.36 9.16
N PHE A 282 -4.90 -16.63 8.79
CA PHE A 282 -5.45 -15.51 9.54
C PHE A 282 -6.93 -15.72 9.83
N GLU A 283 -7.37 -15.26 10.98
CA GLU A 283 -8.79 -14.99 11.25
C GLU A 283 -9.15 -13.65 10.56
N TRP A 284 -10.37 -13.56 9.99
CA TRP A 284 -10.79 -12.38 9.23
C TRP A 284 -11.98 -11.69 9.90
N GLY A 285 -11.91 -10.39 10.01
CA GLY A 285 -13.00 -9.55 10.48
C GLY A 285 -14.09 -9.36 9.42
N GLU A 286 -15.25 -8.86 9.83
CA GLU A 286 -16.37 -8.52 8.94
C GLU A 286 -16.01 -7.41 7.93
N ASN A 287 -15.04 -6.56 8.28
CA ASN A 287 -14.49 -5.52 7.42
C ASN A 287 -13.55 -6.06 6.32
N GLY A 288 -13.37 -7.40 6.22
CA GLY A 288 -12.50 -8.05 5.26
C GLY A 288 -11.00 -7.89 5.54
N LYS A 289 -10.61 -7.48 6.75
CA LYS A 289 -9.21 -7.37 7.16
C LYS A 289 -8.81 -8.52 8.09
N PRO A 290 -7.52 -8.94 8.09
CA PRO A 290 -7.01 -9.91 9.05
C PRO A 290 -7.13 -9.39 10.48
N LYS A 291 -7.55 -10.25 11.40
CA LYS A 291 -7.48 -9.97 12.84
C LYS A 291 -6.06 -10.25 13.33
N LEU A 292 -5.51 -9.30 14.04
CA LEU A 292 -4.15 -9.34 14.55
C LEU A 292 -4.13 -9.14 16.06
N THR A 293 -3.10 -9.69 16.70
CA THR A 293 -2.76 -9.33 18.08
C THR A 293 -2.23 -7.89 18.11
N VAL A 294 -2.08 -7.33 19.30
CA VAL A 294 -1.48 -5.98 19.48
C VAL A 294 -0.03 -5.87 18.95
N HIS A 295 0.60 -7.00 18.64
CA HIS A 295 1.93 -7.09 18.05
C HIS A 295 1.93 -7.43 16.54
N ASP A 296 0.81 -7.24 15.86
CA ASP A 296 0.60 -7.53 14.43
C ASP A 296 0.81 -9.00 14.04
N GLU A 297 0.67 -9.91 15.01
CA GLU A 297 0.71 -11.35 14.80
C GLU A 297 -0.69 -11.90 14.48
N SER A 298 -0.76 -12.94 13.66
CA SER A 298 -2.01 -13.67 13.43
C SER A 298 -2.60 -14.21 14.74
N THR A 299 -3.89 -14.02 14.97
CA THR A 299 -4.60 -14.52 16.16
C THR A 299 -4.69 -16.05 16.21
N ILE A 300 -4.50 -16.73 15.07
CA ILE A 300 -4.65 -18.19 14.94
C ILE A 300 -3.37 -18.92 14.53
N THR A 301 -2.36 -18.19 14.08
CA THR A 301 -1.10 -18.80 13.61
C THR A 301 0.08 -18.10 14.29
N PRO A 302 0.59 -18.65 15.41
CA PRO A 302 1.75 -18.08 16.11
C PRO A 302 2.98 -18.00 15.22
N ASN A 303 3.78 -16.93 15.39
CA ASN A 303 4.99 -16.59 14.63
C ASN A 303 4.72 -16.18 13.16
N LEU A 304 3.46 -15.90 12.81
CA LEU A 304 3.10 -15.26 11.54
C LEU A 304 2.69 -13.81 11.80
N PHE A 305 3.45 -12.88 11.28
CA PHE A 305 3.22 -11.43 11.44
C PHE A 305 2.79 -10.82 10.11
N LEU A 306 1.94 -9.79 10.18
CA LEU A 306 1.56 -8.98 9.04
C LEU A 306 2.13 -7.58 9.22
N ILE A 307 2.81 -7.06 8.20
CA ILE A 307 3.28 -5.67 8.17
C ILE A 307 2.88 -4.97 6.86
N GLY A 308 2.83 -3.64 6.90
CA GLY A 308 2.49 -2.82 5.73
C GLY A 308 1.04 -2.31 5.75
N PRO A 309 0.49 -1.91 4.58
CA PRO A 309 -0.75 -1.13 4.49
C PRO A 309 -2.02 -1.89 4.91
N SER A 310 -1.96 -3.20 4.98
CA SER A 310 -3.11 -4.05 5.37
C SER A 310 -3.28 -4.20 6.88
N VAL A 311 -2.31 -3.75 7.68
CA VAL A 311 -2.43 -3.75 9.15
C VAL A 311 -3.54 -2.80 9.57
N ALA A 312 -4.39 -3.27 10.49
CA ALA A 312 -5.42 -2.46 11.11
C ALA A 312 -5.73 -2.98 12.51
N HIS A 313 -6.00 -2.05 13.42
CA HIS A 313 -6.44 -2.32 14.79
C HIS A 313 -7.63 -1.43 15.07
N ASP A 314 -8.81 -2.02 15.28
CA ASP A 314 -10.08 -1.32 15.48
C ASP A 314 -10.29 -0.23 14.42
N GLN A 315 -10.19 1.03 14.79
CA GLN A 315 -10.33 2.17 13.89
C GLN A 315 -9.00 2.66 13.30
N ALA A 316 -7.86 2.21 13.83
CA ALA A 316 -6.55 2.62 13.35
C ALA A 316 -6.20 1.93 12.03
N ILE A 317 -5.94 2.73 10.99
CA ILE A 317 -5.60 2.27 9.63
C ILE A 317 -4.15 2.66 9.33
N PHE A 318 -3.34 1.68 8.93
CA PHE A 318 -1.90 1.88 8.68
C PHE A 318 -1.55 1.93 7.18
N CYS A 319 -2.40 2.52 6.34
CA CYS A 319 -2.24 2.49 4.87
C CYS A 319 -1.12 3.38 4.31
N PHE A 320 -0.63 4.37 5.05
CA PHE A 320 0.50 5.21 4.64
C PHE A 320 1.83 4.68 5.17
N ILE A 321 2.93 4.97 4.46
CA ILE A 321 4.29 4.55 4.86
C ILE A 321 4.62 5.09 6.25
N TYR A 322 4.40 6.37 6.52
CA TYR A 322 4.65 6.98 7.84
C TYR A 322 3.79 6.41 8.96
N LYS A 323 2.68 5.72 8.63
CA LYS A 323 1.83 5.02 9.61
C LYS A 323 2.34 3.59 9.85
N PHE A 324 2.44 2.75 8.81
CA PHE A 324 2.81 1.36 9.01
C PHE A 324 4.27 1.16 9.44
N ARG A 325 5.20 2.05 9.09
CA ARG A 325 6.60 1.96 9.55
C ARG A 325 6.73 1.98 11.07
N GLN A 326 5.77 2.56 11.78
CA GLN A 326 5.72 2.61 13.24
C GLN A 326 5.52 1.22 13.88
N ARG A 327 5.09 0.24 13.08
CA ARG A 327 4.81 -1.12 13.52
C ARG A 327 6.00 -2.07 13.35
N PHE A 328 7.04 -1.70 12.62
CA PHE A 328 8.21 -2.56 12.44
C PHE A 328 8.89 -2.89 13.76
N ALA A 329 9.13 -1.88 14.60
CA ALA A 329 9.76 -2.07 15.91
C ALA A 329 8.88 -2.90 16.86
N VAL A 330 7.56 -2.85 16.73
CA VAL A 330 6.63 -3.68 17.52
C VAL A 330 6.81 -5.16 17.17
N VAL A 331 6.85 -5.49 15.89
CA VAL A 331 7.07 -6.87 15.42
C VAL A 331 8.49 -7.34 15.75
N ALA A 332 9.50 -6.51 15.52
CA ALA A 332 10.89 -6.84 15.85
C ALA A 332 11.07 -7.12 17.35
N LYS A 333 10.50 -6.28 18.24
CA LYS A 333 10.56 -6.49 19.69
C LYS A 333 9.92 -7.82 20.09
N GLN A 334 8.76 -8.15 19.52
CA GLN A 334 8.10 -9.43 19.75
C GLN A 334 8.96 -10.62 19.32
N LEU A 335 9.70 -10.52 18.20
CA LEU A 335 10.60 -11.57 17.75
C LEU A 335 11.80 -11.74 18.68
N VAL A 336 12.49 -10.65 19.04
CA VAL A 336 13.69 -10.75 19.89
C VAL A 336 13.36 -11.26 21.29
N ASP A 337 12.23 -10.83 21.86
CA ASP A 337 11.79 -11.29 23.18
C ASP A 337 11.39 -12.77 23.15
N ARG A 338 10.60 -13.18 22.14
CA ARG A 338 10.12 -14.57 22.02
C ARG A 338 11.23 -15.58 21.82
N PHE A 339 12.20 -15.24 20.98
CA PHE A 339 13.31 -16.13 20.66
C PHE A 339 14.55 -15.93 21.53
N GLY A 340 14.49 -15.00 22.50
CA GLY A 340 15.60 -14.71 23.43
C GLY A 340 16.85 -14.22 22.70
N LEU A 341 16.69 -13.41 21.65
CA LEU A 341 17.81 -12.96 20.82
C LEU A 341 18.57 -11.81 21.48
N PRO A 342 19.92 -11.85 21.49
CA PRO A 342 20.70 -10.70 21.88
C PRO A 342 20.45 -9.56 20.91
N HIS A 343 20.27 -8.35 21.42
CA HIS A 343 20.04 -7.16 20.61
C HIS A 343 20.50 -5.90 21.38
N ASP A 344 20.71 -4.80 20.65
CA ASP A 344 20.98 -3.50 21.23
C ASP A 344 19.65 -2.75 21.49
N GLU A 345 19.30 -2.57 22.75
CA GLU A 345 18.09 -1.83 23.15
C GLU A 345 18.12 -0.35 22.72
N ALA A 346 19.32 0.21 22.47
CA ALA A 346 19.46 1.57 21.95
C ALA A 346 18.79 1.73 20.56
N VAL A 347 18.69 0.67 19.77
CA VAL A 347 17.99 0.68 18.48
C VAL A 347 16.50 0.94 18.68
N PHE A 348 15.82 0.24 19.59
CA PHE A 348 14.42 0.49 19.91
C PHE A 348 14.19 1.89 20.44
N THR A 349 15.08 2.37 21.32
CA THR A 349 15.06 3.75 21.83
C THR A 349 15.18 4.76 20.67
N HIS A 350 16.08 4.50 19.70
CA HIS A 350 16.24 5.34 18.54
C HIS A 350 14.98 5.38 17.66
N TYR A 351 14.33 4.24 17.43
CA TYR A 351 13.06 4.19 16.71
C TYR A 351 11.94 4.91 17.46
N ALA A 352 11.85 4.76 18.77
CA ALA A 352 10.86 5.45 19.59
C ALA A 352 11.03 6.97 19.54
N ASN A 353 12.26 7.46 19.71
CA ASN A 353 12.59 8.90 19.65
C ASN A 353 12.28 9.53 18.28
N ASN A 354 12.22 8.72 17.22
CA ASN A 354 11.89 9.14 15.87
C ASN A 354 10.44 8.78 15.48
N GLN A 355 9.55 8.50 16.44
CA GLN A 355 8.15 8.17 16.20
C GLN A 355 7.94 6.97 15.23
N MET A 356 8.84 6.00 15.31
CA MET A 356 8.78 4.76 14.51
C MET A 356 8.58 3.51 15.39
N TYR A 357 8.08 3.68 16.61
CA TYR A 357 7.77 2.60 17.55
C TYR A 357 6.46 2.92 18.29
N LEU A 358 5.33 2.56 17.71
CA LEU A 358 3.99 2.80 18.25
C LEU A 358 3.45 1.52 18.91
N THR A 359 3.48 1.45 20.22
CA THR A 359 2.94 0.33 21.02
C THR A 359 1.53 0.61 21.53
N ASP A 360 1.26 1.87 21.91
CA ASP A 360 -0.03 2.29 22.43
C ASP A 360 -0.96 2.74 21.29
N LEU A 361 -2.03 1.97 21.08
CA LEU A 361 -3.05 2.23 20.07
C LEU A 361 -4.26 2.98 20.64
N SER A 362 -4.32 3.24 21.94
CA SER A 362 -5.44 3.92 22.60
C SER A 362 -5.64 5.35 22.10
N CYS A 363 -4.54 6.02 21.73
CA CYS A 363 -4.61 7.36 21.14
C CYS A 363 -5.32 7.41 19.75
N CYS A 364 -5.49 6.23 19.11
CA CYS A 364 -6.18 6.14 17.83
C CYS A 364 -7.71 6.08 17.97
N GLU A 365 -8.22 5.93 19.20
CA GLU A 365 -9.66 5.94 19.51
C GLU A 365 -10.20 7.35 19.73
N VAL A 366 -9.34 8.36 19.77
CA VAL A 366 -9.74 9.70 20.18
C VAL A 366 -10.51 10.40 19.08
N LYS A 367 -11.77 10.72 19.37
CA LYS A 367 -12.43 11.90 18.81
C LYS A 367 -11.64 13.10 19.33
N CYS A 368 -10.68 13.57 18.54
CA CYS A 368 -10.08 14.88 18.79
C CYS A 368 -11.15 15.94 18.60
N GLU A 369 -11.78 16.34 19.67
CA GLU A 369 -12.52 17.59 19.77
C GLU A 369 -11.47 18.67 20.06
N CYS A 370 -10.90 19.26 19.02
CA CYS A 370 -10.13 20.49 19.08
C CYS A 370 -10.94 21.61 18.45
#